data_1087d0d4852e68a799f05731be39c6e8
#
_entry.id   1087d0d4852e68a799f05731be39c6e8
#
_cell.length_a   1.000
_cell.length_b   1.000
_cell.length_c   1.000
_cell.angle_alpha   90.00
_cell.angle_beta   90.00
_cell.angle_gamma   90.00
#
_symmetry.space_group_name_H-M   'P 1'
#
loop_
_entity.id
_entity.type
_entity.pdbx_description
1 polymer ?
#
loop_
_entity_poly.entity_id
_entity_poly.type
_entity_poly.pdbx_seq_one_letter_code
_entity_poly.pdbx_strand_id
1 'polypeptide(L)'
;MPVLNLLDIAKMKGTSKEVGLIESVMTAAPELSVFAARTIKGTTYKTIDRTALPNTGFANANEGIIPDKSSFATKLVECFIFRGSVMIDKAVANSNEDGPAALQAIEADGVGRSAGIEIGKQIWYGTSEDAKGFPGLRSLTPAGMKVDAAGTTAATGTSVYGVKFGPQHVQMIYGGGSVLTLPPFREQSITDANGGQYDAYISNLMAWIGMQCVHPYSIGRIHSLTADAGKGLTDSLLADLLALYPVGFTPDALFMTRRSRLQLQKSRTVVLQGNGSRGSIGSDSGPIAPLPTEAFGIPIIVTDNLLNTEVLGAA
;
A
#
# COMPACT_ATOMS: atom_id res chain seq x y z
N MET A 1 28.86 5.27 -6.59
CA MET A 1 27.60 4.50 -6.52
C MET A 1 27.93 3.10 -6.03
N PRO A 2 27.13 2.49 -5.17
CA PRO A 2 27.33 1.08 -4.83
C PRO A 2 27.02 0.21 -6.05
N VAL A 3 28.00 -0.52 -6.53
CA VAL A 3 27.91 -1.48 -7.65
C VAL A 3 28.45 -2.79 -7.13
N LEU A 4 27.89 -3.91 -7.57
CA LEU A 4 28.40 -5.25 -7.27
C LEU A 4 29.89 -5.35 -7.58
N ASN A 5 30.64 -5.87 -6.63
CA ASN A 5 32.09 -6.03 -6.73
C ASN A 5 32.52 -7.50 -6.61
N LEU A 6 33.79 -7.79 -6.87
CA LEU A 6 34.35 -9.15 -6.80
C LEU A 6 34.21 -9.80 -5.42
N LEU A 7 34.17 -9.00 -4.34
CA LEU A 7 33.96 -9.52 -2.99
C LEU A 7 32.53 -10.03 -2.81
N ASP A 8 31.54 -9.37 -3.43
CA ASP A 8 30.13 -9.82 -3.38
C ASP A 8 29.97 -11.12 -4.16
N ILE A 9 30.61 -11.24 -5.33
CA ILE A 9 30.67 -12.52 -6.08
C ILE A 9 31.36 -13.61 -5.27
N ALA A 10 32.45 -13.30 -4.57
CA ALA A 10 33.11 -14.27 -3.72
C ALA A 10 32.24 -14.80 -2.58
N LYS A 11 31.34 -13.98 -2.05
CA LYS A 11 30.35 -14.41 -1.06
C LYS A 11 29.27 -15.32 -1.66
N MET A 12 28.95 -15.18 -2.94
CA MET A 12 28.01 -16.04 -3.65
C MET A 12 28.61 -17.37 -4.11
N LYS A 13 29.93 -17.46 -4.23
CA LYS A 13 30.61 -18.69 -4.63
C LYS A 13 30.42 -19.81 -3.61
N GLY A 14 30.24 -21.03 -4.12
CA GLY A 14 30.02 -22.22 -3.30
C GLY A 14 28.58 -22.36 -2.76
N THR A 15 27.65 -21.56 -3.24
CA THR A 15 26.23 -21.72 -2.92
C THR A 15 25.72 -23.05 -3.47
N SER A 16 25.05 -23.85 -2.64
CA SER A 16 24.42 -25.10 -3.08
C SER A 16 23.34 -24.81 -4.12
N LYS A 17 23.40 -25.50 -5.27
CA LYS A 17 22.36 -25.38 -6.30
C LYS A 17 20.99 -25.88 -5.85
N GLU A 18 20.95 -26.76 -4.84
CA GLU A 18 19.68 -27.25 -4.26
C GLU A 18 19.02 -26.22 -3.33
N VAL A 19 19.82 -25.43 -2.61
CA VAL A 19 19.32 -24.41 -1.69
C VAL A 19 19.10 -23.08 -2.40
N GLY A 20 19.95 -22.73 -3.35
CA GLY A 20 19.90 -21.45 -4.07
C GLY A 20 20.15 -20.23 -3.19
N LEU A 21 19.61 -19.10 -3.59
CA LEU A 21 19.68 -17.84 -2.85
C LEU A 21 18.65 -17.84 -1.72
N ILE A 22 19.11 -17.66 -0.47
CA ILE A 22 18.22 -17.45 0.68
C ILE A 22 17.97 -15.96 0.82
N GLU A 23 16.74 -15.56 0.59
CA GLU A 23 16.30 -14.18 0.70
C GLU A 23 15.86 -13.87 2.14
N SER A 24 16.54 -12.93 2.79
CA SER A 24 16.18 -12.45 4.14
C SER A 24 15.15 -11.34 4.12
N VAL A 25 14.98 -10.65 3.00
CA VAL A 25 13.99 -9.58 2.83
C VAL A 25 12.67 -10.20 2.43
N MET A 26 11.83 -10.48 3.42
CA MET A 26 10.54 -11.15 3.24
C MET A 26 9.36 -10.20 3.11
N THR A 27 9.61 -8.89 3.03
CA THR A 27 8.55 -7.90 2.87
C THR A 27 7.87 -8.08 1.51
N ALA A 28 6.57 -8.25 1.54
CA ALA A 28 5.73 -8.36 0.34
C ALA A 28 4.83 -7.13 0.21
N ALA A 29 4.45 -6.81 -1.02
CA ALA A 29 3.52 -5.74 -1.35
C ALA A 29 2.20 -6.34 -1.91
N PRO A 30 1.38 -7.02 -1.09
CA PRO A 30 0.15 -7.66 -1.54
C PRO A 30 -0.88 -6.65 -2.07
N GLU A 31 -0.80 -5.41 -1.64
CA GLU A 31 -1.64 -4.31 -2.11
C GLU A 31 -1.56 -4.12 -3.61
N LEU A 32 -0.39 -4.30 -4.23
CA LEU A 32 -0.21 -4.12 -5.68
C LEU A 32 -1.02 -5.14 -6.50
N SER A 33 -1.34 -6.30 -5.95
CA SER A 33 -2.18 -7.30 -6.61
C SER A 33 -3.67 -7.01 -6.49
N VAL A 34 -4.07 -6.18 -5.53
CA VAL A 34 -5.47 -5.90 -5.21
C VAL A 34 -5.91 -4.55 -5.75
N PHE A 35 -5.01 -3.56 -5.76
CA PHE A 35 -5.35 -2.23 -6.28
C PHE A 35 -5.66 -2.30 -7.77
N ALA A 36 -6.86 -1.84 -8.15
CA ALA A 36 -7.22 -1.65 -9.55
C ALA A 36 -6.23 -0.68 -10.21
N ALA A 37 -5.77 -1.00 -11.41
CA ALA A 37 -4.83 -0.20 -12.16
C ALA A 37 -5.41 0.22 -13.51
N ARG A 38 -5.10 1.44 -13.93
CA ARG A 38 -5.50 1.98 -15.23
C ARG A 38 -4.34 2.70 -15.89
N THR A 39 -4.16 2.48 -17.18
CA THR A 39 -3.19 3.22 -17.99
C THR A 39 -3.85 4.45 -18.64
N ILE A 40 -3.11 5.54 -18.73
CA ILE A 40 -3.51 6.78 -19.40
C ILE A 40 -2.44 7.19 -20.42
N LYS A 41 -2.84 7.86 -21.50
CA LYS A 41 -1.91 8.31 -22.56
C LYS A 41 -0.99 9.45 -22.12
N GLY A 42 -1.48 10.33 -21.24
CA GLY A 42 -0.73 11.46 -20.68
C GLY A 42 -0.18 11.16 -19.28
N THR A 43 0.36 12.19 -18.65
CA THR A 43 0.84 12.13 -17.26
C THR A 43 -0.12 12.77 -16.27
N THR A 44 -1.16 13.43 -16.76
CA THR A 44 -2.18 14.10 -15.94
C THR A 44 -3.55 13.99 -16.59
N TYR A 45 -4.59 13.99 -15.77
CA TYR A 45 -5.97 14.19 -16.24
C TYR A 45 -6.82 14.83 -15.13
N LYS A 46 -7.95 15.39 -15.55
CA LYS A 46 -8.90 16.04 -14.65
C LYS A 46 -10.12 15.14 -14.44
N THR A 47 -10.54 15.02 -13.19
CA THR A 47 -11.81 14.41 -12.81
C THR A 47 -12.77 15.49 -12.32
N ILE A 48 -14.06 15.29 -12.53
CA ILE A 48 -15.10 16.21 -12.08
C ILE A 48 -15.89 15.53 -10.99
N ASP A 49 -15.99 16.19 -9.84
CA ASP A 49 -16.79 15.77 -8.68
C ASP A 49 -17.98 16.73 -8.52
N ARG A 50 -19.19 16.18 -8.39
CA ARG A 50 -20.37 16.99 -8.10
C ARG A 50 -20.47 17.19 -6.58
N THR A 51 -20.23 18.40 -6.12
CA THR A 51 -20.16 18.75 -4.69
C THR A 51 -21.51 19.13 -4.09
N ALA A 52 -22.46 19.61 -4.92
CA ALA A 52 -23.82 19.93 -4.48
C ALA A 52 -24.85 19.63 -5.57
N LEU A 53 -26.03 19.20 -5.14
CA LEU A 53 -27.21 19.05 -6.00
C LEU A 53 -28.00 20.37 -6.06
N PRO A 54 -28.80 20.59 -7.13
CA PRO A 54 -29.72 21.72 -7.19
C PRO A 54 -30.77 21.61 -6.07
N ASN A 55 -31.27 22.75 -5.62
CA ASN A 55 -32.29 22.82 -4.60
C ASN A 55 -33.64 22.30 -5.16
N THR A 56 -34.28 21.41 -4.42
CA THR A 56 -35.61 20.90 -4.72
C THR A 56 -36.45 20.90 -3.46
N GLY A 57 -37.75 21.27 -3.54
CA GLY A 57 -38.63 21.34 -2.37
C GLY A 57 -40.06 21.28 -2.74
N PHE A 58 -40.93 21.12 -1.74
CA PHE A 58 -42.38 21.23 -1.88
C PHE A 58 -42.75 22.71 -1.87
N ALA A 59 -43.72 23.09 -2.69
CA ALA A 59 -44.28 24.45 -2.75
C ALA A 59 -45.79 24.43 -2.51
N ASN A 60 -46.30 25.50 -1.98
CA ASN A 60 -47.74 25.71 -1.86
C ASN A 60 -48.34 26.13 -3.20
N ALA A 61 -49.69 26.12 -3.29
CA ALA A 61 -50.38 26.65 -4.47
C ALA A 61 -50.02 28.13 -4.68
N ASN A 62 -49.60 28.50 -5.88
CA ASN A 62 -49.11 29.84 -6.28
C ASN A 62 -47.76 30.25 -5.70
N GLU A 63 -46.97 29.31 -5.15
CA GLU A 63 -45.59 29.52 -4.71
C GLU A 63 -44.61 28.89 -5.71
N GLY A 64 -43.61 29.66 -6.11
CA GLY A 64 -42.56 29.19 -7.01
C GLY A 64 -41.30 28.79 -6.25
N ILE A 65 -40.50 27.90 -6.85
CA ILE A 65 -39.15 27.53 -6.36
C ILE A 65 -38.11 28.32 -7.15
N ILE A 66 -37.15 28.91 -6.45
CA ILE A 66 -36.01 29.62 -7.07
C ILE A 66 -35.15 28.59 -7.82
N PRO A 67 -34.90 28.79 -9.13
CA PRO A 67 -34.00 27.93 -9.90
C PRO A 67 -32.59 27.89 -9.30
N ASP A 68 -32.02 26.71 -9.15
CA ASP A 68 -30.67 26.47 -8.65
C ASP A 68 -29.93 25.51 -9.57
N LYS A 69 -28.61 25.43 -9.43
CA LYS A 69 -27.72 24.59 -10.26
C LYS A 69 -26.82 23.71 -9.42
N SER A 70 -26.42 22.56 -9.98
CA SER A 70 -25.38 21.71 -9.39
C SER A 70 -24.04 22.45 -9.30
N SER A 71 -23.30 22.20 -8.22
CA SER A 71 -21.92 22.66 -8.07
C SER A 71 -20.95 21.52 -8.41
N PHE A 72 -19.86 21.86 -9.10
CA PHE A 72 -18.85 20.90 -9.53
C PHE A 72 -17.46 21.37 -9.07
N ALA A 73 -16.65 20.44 -8.59
CA ALA A 73 -15.23 20.63 -8.32
C ALA A 73 -14.39 19.79 -9.28
N THR A 74 -13.26 20.34 -9.71
CA THR A 74 -12.31 19.63 -10.55
C THR A 74 -11.15 19.16 -9.69
N LYS A 75 -10.82 17.87 -9.76
CA LYS A 75 -9.63 17.29 -9.14
C LYS A 75 -8.63 16.92 -10.23
N LEU A 76 -7.39 17.36 -10.07
CA LEU A 76 -6.27 16.97 -10.92
C LEU A 76 -5.64 15.71 -10.36
N VAL A 77 -5.44 14.72 -11.22
CA VAL A 77 -4.68 13.50 -10.93
C VAL A 77 -3.39 13.56 -11.73
N GLU A 78 -2.27 13.41 -11.05
CA GLU A 78 -0.94 13.50 -11.62
C GLU A 78 -0.17 12.20 -11.44
N CYS A 79 0.65 11.87 -12.43
CA CYS A 79 1.58 10.75 -12.37
C CYS A 79 2.99 11.29 -12.12
N PHE A 80 3.72 10.61 -11.26
CA PHE A 80 5.08 10.93 -10.84
C PHE A 80 6.06 9.94 -11.44
N ILE A 81 7.30 10.37 -11.65
CA ILE A 81 8.34 9.52 -12.23
C ILE A 81 8.88 8.58 -11.14
N PHE A 82 8.71 7.29 -11.35
CA PHE A 82 9.36 6.26 -10.56
C PHE A 82 10.54 5.70 -11.34
N ARG A 83 11.71 5.57 -10.70
CA ARG A 83 12.93 5.10 -11.33
C ARG A 83 13.68 4.12 -10.43
N GLY A 84 14.24 3.09 -11.05
CA GLY A 84 15.22 2.18 -10.46
C GLY A 84 16.31 1.89 -11.49
N SER A 85 17.51 1.60 -11.07
CA SER A 85 18.62 1.27 -11.95
C SER A 85 19.41 0.12 -11.40
N VAL A 86 19.73 -0.82 -12.26
CA VAL A 86 20.68 -1.90 -12.00
C VAL A 86 21.86 -1.71 -12.91
N MET A 87 23.05 -1.82 -12.34
CA MET A 87 24.30 -1.75 -13.07
C MET A 87 25.28 -2.82 -12.55
N ILE A 88 25.78 -3.65 -13.45
CA ILE A 88 26.71 -4.74 -13.14
C ILE A 88 27.91 -4.61 -14.07
N ASP A 89 29.12 -4.54 -13.53
CA ASP A 89 30.35 -4.57 -14.32
C ASP A 89 30.41 -5.87 -15.13
N LYS A 90 30.72 -5.77 -16.42
CA LYS A 90 30.79 -6.92 -17.34
C LYS A 90 31.86 -7.91 -16.93
N ALA A 91 33.01 -7.43 -16.44
CA ALA A 91 34.08 -8.30 -15.96
C ALA A 91 33.66 -9.08 -14.70
N VAL A 92 32.96 -8.40 -13.80
CA VAL A 92 32.38 -9.01 -12.58
C VAL A 92 31.31 -10.04 -12.96
N ALA A 93 30.37 -9.69 -13.86
CA ALA A 93 29.32 -10.59 -14.31
C ALA A 93 29.88 -11.87 -14.97
N ASN A 94 30.91 -11.73 -15.78
CA ASN A 94 31.58 -12.87 -16.44
C ASN A 94 32.42 -13.74 -15.49
N SER A 95 32.73 -13.26 -14.30
CA SER A 95 33.43 -14.04 -13.27
C SER A 95 32.49 -14.98 -12.49
N ASN A 96 31.21 -14.87 -12.67
CA ASN A 96 30.23 -15.74 -12.03
C ASN A 96 30.24 -17.14 -12.66
N GLU A 97 30.23 -18.20 -11.83
CA GLU A 97 30.28 -19.60 -12.26
C GLU A 97 29.04 -20.00 -13.11
N ASP A 98 27.87 -19.43 -12.82
CA ASP A 98 26.62 -19.68 -13.54
C ASP A 98 26.39 -18.70 -14.71
N GLY A 99 27.38 -17.86 -15.03
CA GLY A 99 27.36 -16.91 -16.12
C GLY A 99 26.69 -15.57 -15.79
N PRO A 100 26.81 -14.57 -16.67
CA PRO A 100 26.30 -13.22 -16.44
C PRO A 100 24.78 -13.16 -16.34
N ALA A 101 24.05 -14.02 -17.04
CA ALA A 101 22.60 -14.04 -17.05
C ALA A 101 21.98 -14.42 -15.68
N ALA A 102 22.63 -15.33 -14.94
CA ALA A 102 22.20 -15.72 -13.61
C ALA A 102 22.30 -14.53 -12.62
N LEU A 103 23.41 -13.81 -12.67
CA LEU A 103 23.61 -12.62 -11.83
C LEU A 103 22.63 -11.50 -12.19
N GLN A 104 22.39 -11.28 -13.47
CA GLN A 104 21.40 -10.31 -13.95
C GLN A 104 19.98 -10.66 -13.46
N ALA A 105 19.61 -11.94 -13.43
CA ALA A 105 18.31 -12.38 -12.94
C ALA A 105 18.13 -12.13 -11.43
N ILE A 106 19.18 -12.39 -10.62
CA ILE A 106 19.18 -12.13 -9.18
C ILE A 106 18.97 -10.63 -8.90
N GLU A 107 19.74 -9.78 -9.57
CA GLU A 107 19.63 -8.33 -9.38
C GLU A 107 18.31 -7.75 -9.90
N ALA A 108 17.78 -8.30 -11.00
CA ALA A 108 16.47 -7.91 -11.52
C ALA A 108 15.34 -8.23 -10.53
N ASP A 109 15.37 -9.40 -9.88
CA ASP A 109 14.40 -9.77 -8.84
C ASP A 109 14.53 -8.82 -7.63
N GLY A 110 15.75 -8.53 -7.19
CA GLY A 110 16.02 -7.59 -6.10
C GLY A 110 15.42 -6.20 -6.35
N VAL A 111 15.61 -5.65 -7.56
CA VAL A 111 15.03 -4.35 -7.94
C VAL A 111 13.52 -4.41 -8.04
N GLY A 112 12.96 -5.51 -8.56
CA GLY A 112 11.52 -5.71 -8.63
C GLY A 112 10.87 -5.70 -7.23
N ARG A 113 11.46 -6.39 -6.27
CA ARG A 113 11.02 -6.41 -4.87
C ARG A 113 11.15 -5.05 -4.21
N SER A 114 12.29 -4.38 -4.37
CA SER A 114 12.51 -3.03 -3.86
C SER A 114 11.48 -2.05 -4.40
N ALA A 115 11.21 -2.08 -5.70
CA ALA A 115 10.19 -1.25 -6.33
C ALA A 115 8.79 -1.53 -5.77
N GLY A 116 8.44 -2.81 -5.54
CA GLY A 116 7.17 -3.20 -4.93
C GLY A 116 7.00 -2.65 -3.51
N ILE A 117 8.03 -2.74 -2.68
CA ILE A 117 8.03 -2.22 -1.30
C ILE A 117 7.88 -0.70 -1.30
N GLU A 118 8.66 0.00 -2.13
CA GLU A 118 8.62 1.46 -2.23
C GLU A 118 7.25 1.98 -2.69
N ILE A 119 6.68 1.39 -3.74
CA ILE A 119 5.34 1.74 -4.20
C ILE A 119 4.29 1.40 -3.14
N GLY A 120 4.42 0.25 -2.46
CA GLY A 120 3.53 -0.14 -1.39
C GLY A 120 3.51 0.87 -0.24
N LYS A 121 4.67 1.30 0.25
CA LYS A 121 4.77 2.35 1.27
C LYS A 121 4.23 3.69 0.77
N GLN A 122 4.53 4.06 -0.48
CA GLN A 122 4.04 5.29 -1.09
C GLN A 122 2.51 5.33 -1.16
N ILE A 123 1.84 4.20 -1.43
CA ILE A 123 0.39 4.08 -1.39
C ILE A 123 -0.18 4.55 -0.04
N TRP A 124 0.44 4.14 1.06
CA TRP A 124 -0.06 4.47 2.40
C TRP A 124 0.36 5.85 2.88
N TYR A 125 1.66 6.15 2.81
CA TYR A 125 2.25 7.34 3.44
C TYR A 125 2.45 8.51 2.48
N GLY A 126 2.56 8.24 1.18
CA GLY A 126 2.72 9.27 0.16
C GLY A 126 3.93 10.15 0.40
N THR A 127 3.75 11.45 0.32
CA THR A 127 4.82 12.44 0.48
C THR A 127 5.53 12.41 1.85
N SER A 128 5.01 11.65 2.82
CA SER A 128 5.71 11.42 4.09
C SER A 128 6.78 10.33 3.96
N GLU A 129 6.70 9.42 2.97
CA GLU A 129 7.73 8.43 2.65
C GLU A 129 8.71 9.01 1.63
N ASP A 130 8.24 9.38 0.45
CA ASP A 130 9.02 10.12 -0.55
C ASP A 130 8.25 11.36 -1.03
N ALA A 131 8.83 12.54 -0.76
CA ALA A 131 8.25 13.82 -1.14
C ALA A 131 8.13 14.04 -2.67
N LYS A 132 8.83 13.23 -3.49
CA LYS A 132 8.79 13.28 -4.94
C LYS A 132 7.70 12.39 -5.54
N GLY A 133 7.08 11.56 -4.72
CA GLY A 133 6.03 10.61 -5.13
C GLY A 133 4.62 11.20 -5.04
N PHE A 134 3.64 10.37 -5.38
CA PHE A 134 2.23 10.73 -5.31
C PHE A 134 1.71 10.80 -3.87
N PRO A 135 0.65 11.58 -3.60
CA PRO A 135 0.05 11.67 -2.27
C PRO A 135 -0.56 10.32 -1.85
N GLY A 136 -0.27 9.88 -0.63
CA GLY A 136 -0.73 8.60 -0.08
C GLY A 136 -2.14 8.64 0.50
N LEU A 137 -2.70 7.46 0.73
CA LEU A 137 -4.06 7.31 1.29
C LEU A 137 -4.21 7.98 2.65
N ARG A 138 -3.14 8.05 3.44
CA ARG A 138 -3.13 8.73 4.73
C ARG A 138 -3.53 10.21 4.60
N SER A 139 -2.97 10.92 3.63
CA SER A 139 -3.27 12.33 3.39
C SER A 139 -4.57 12.55 2.63
N LEU A 140 -4.97 11.58 1.80
CA LEU A 140 -6.19 11.64 1.01
C LEU A 140 -7.46 11.26 1.79
N THR A 141 -7.33 10.68 2.99
CA THR A 141 -8.48 10.31 3.83
C THR A 141 -9.12 11.56 4.44
N PRO A 142 -10.39 11.87 4.16
CA PRO A 142 -11.08 13.01 4.74
C PRO A 142 -11.22 12.88 6.26
N ALA A 143 -11.31 14.01 6.95
CA ALA A 143 -11.46 14.03 8.42
C ALA A 143 -12.71 13.28 8.90
N GLY A 144 -13.82 13.35 8.15
CA GLY A 144 -15.07 12.64 8.47
C GLY A 144 -15.03 11.12 8.23
N MET A 145 -13.95 10.59 7.67
CA MET A 145 -13.76 9.16 7.39
C MET A 145 -12.66 8.55 8.28
N LYS A 146 -12.41 9.15 9.45
CA LYS A 146 -11.39 8.70 10.40
C LYS A 146 -12.03 8.28 11.71
N VAL A 147 -11.55 7.16 12.26
CA VAL A 147 -11.88 6.66 13.60
C VAL A 147 -10.61 6.63 14.43
N ASP A 148 -10.64 7.20 15.62
CA ASP A 148 -9.50 7.20 16.54
C ASP A 148 -9.63 6.06 17.55
N ALA A 149 -8.67 5.15 17.57
CA ALA A 149 -8.58 4.09 18.59
C ALA A 149 -8.03 4.59 19.93
N ALA A 150 -7.69 5.87 20.02
CA ALA A 150 -7.22 6.55 21.22
C ALA A 150 -6.00 5.88 21.91
N GLY A 151 -5.10 5.29 21.12
CA GLY A 151 -3.81 4.81 21.64
C GLY A 151 -2.92 5.95 22.09
N THR A 152 -2.11 5.73 23.14
CA THR A 152 -1.33 6.79 23.80
C THR A 152 0.17 6.58 23.73
N THR A 153 0.65 5.36 23.51
CA THR A 153 2.09 5.08 23.47
C THR A 153 2.71 5.53 22.16
N ALA A 154 3.53 6.56 22.22
CA ALA A 154 4.20 7.12 21.03
C ALA A 154 5.06 6.09 20.29
N ALA A 155 5.22 6.27 18.99
CA ALA A 155 6.00 5.40 18.10
C ALA A 155 5.59 3.90 18.09
N THR A 156 4.37 3.60 18.53
CA THR A 156 3.79 2.24 18.45
C THR A 156 2.48 2.20 17.67
N GLY A 157 2.10 3.34 17.08
CA GLY A 157 0.88 3.48 16.31
C GLY A 157 0.87 2.65 15.04
N THR A 158 -0.32 2.23 14.63
CA THR A 158 -0.61 1.68 13.29
C THR A 158 -2.01 2.09 12.87
N SER A 159 -2.29 1.89 11.59
CA SER A 159 -3.61 2.20 11.03
C SER A 159 -4.20 1.01 10.31
N VAL A 160 -5.54 1.02 10.19
CA VAL A 160 -6.31 0.12 9.36
C VAL A 160 -7.05 0.96 8.33
N TYR A 161 -7.03 0.55 7.08
CA TYR A 161 -7.70 1.24 5.99
C TYR A 161 -8.79 0.37 5.38
N GLY A 162 -9.99 0.96 5.23
CA GLY A 162 -11.04 0.42 4.36
C GLY A 162 -10.98 1.15 3.02
N VAL A 163 -10.84 0.43 1.92
CA VAL A 163 -10.66 1.02 0.59
C VAL A 163 -11.71 0.47 -0.37
N LYS A 164 -12.36 1.38 -1.10
CA LYS A 164 -13.25 1.05 -2.20
C LYS A 164 -12.54 1.31 -3.53
N PHE A 165 -12.50 0.30 -4.40
CA PHE A 165 -11.84 0.37 -5.68
C PHE A 165 -12.80 0.74 -6.81
N GLY A 166 -12.26 1.29 -7.89
CA GLY A 166 -13.01 1.53 -9.12
C GLY A 166 -12.68 2.84 -9.81
N PRO A 167 -13.25 3.07 -11.00
CA PRO A 167 -12.97 4.25 -11.82
C PRO A 167 -13.34 5.59 -11.17
N GLN A 168 -14.33 5.57 -10.27
CA GLN A 168 -14.78 6.76 -9.51
C GLN A 168 -14.25 6.80 -8.08
N HIS A 169 -13.51 5.79 -7.67
CA HIS A 169 -13.00 5.58 -6.33
C HIS A 169 -11.47 5.63 -6.29
N VAL A 170 -10.86 4.65 -5.63
CA VAL A 170 -9.41 4.52 -5.56
C VAL A 170 -8.93 3.62 -6.69
N GLN A 171 -7.94 4.07 -7.43
CA GLN A 171 -7.21 3.25 -8.40
C GLN A 171 -5.79 3.79 -8.62
N MET A 172 -4.88 2.88 -8.95
CA MET A 172 -3.54 3.22 -9.42
C MET A 172 -3.60 3.68 -10.87
N ILE A 173 -2.79 4.68 -11.21
CA ILE A 173 -2.72 5.23 -12.55
C ILE A 173 -1.30 5.08 -13.08
N TYR A 174 -1.19 4.52 -14.29
CA TYR A 174 0.07 4.47 -15.04
C TYR A 174 0.01 5.45 -16.21
N GLY A 175 0.91 6.42 -16.20
CA GLY A 175 1.01 7.45 -17.22
C GLY A 175 1.82 7.02 -18.45
N GLY A 176 1.69 7.77 -19.55
CA GLY A 176 2.45 7.53 -20.77
C GLY A 176 2.11 6.24 -21.51
N GLY A 177 0.99 5.59 -21.20
CA GLY A 177 0.60 4.29 -21.78
C GLY A 177 1.51 3.13 -21.41
N SER A 178 2.42 3.30 -20.45
CA SER A 178 3.38 2.29 -19.99
C SER A 178 2.95 1.66 -18.66
N VAL A 179 3.41 0.44 -18.43
CA VAL A 179 3.29 -0.27 -17.15
C VAL A 179 4.69 -0.36 -16.54
N LEU A 180 4.77 -0.61 -15.24
CA LEU A 180 6.03 -0.84 -14.56
C LEU A 180 6.70 -2.11 -15.12
N THR A 181 7.76 -1.94 -15.91
CA THR A 181 8.53 -3.04 -16.49
C THR A 181 10.01 -2.77 -16.37
N LEU A 182 10.80 -3.80 -16.08
CA LEU A 182 12.25 -3.76 -16.15
C LEU A 182 12.67 -4.16 -17.57
N PRO A 183 13.27 -3.27 -18.37
CA PRO A 183 13.72 -3.60 -19.70
C PRO A 183 14.91 -4.60 -19.65
N PRO A 184 15.18 -5.33 -20.76
CA PRO A 184 16.34 -6.20 -20.84
C PRO A 184 17.65 -5.44 -20.57
N PHE A 185 18.62 -6.13 -19.97
CA PHE A 185 19.95 -5.57 -19.75
C PHE A 185 20.63 -5.24 -21.09
N ARG A 186 21.25 -4.07 -21.15
CA ARG A 186 22.04 -3.60 -22.29
C ARG A 186 23.48 -3.35 -21.86
N GLU A 187 24.41 -3.61 -22.76
CA GLU A 187 25.82 -3.24 -22.56
C GLU A 187 25.99 -1.74 -22.80
N GLN A 188 26.70 -1.09 -21.90
CA GLN A 188 27.03 0.32 -22.00
C GLN A 188 28.38 0.58 -21.37
N SER A 189 29.23 1.37 -22.05
CA SER A 189 30.48 1.88 -21.46
C SER A 189 30.17 3.00 -20.49
N ILE A 190 30.77 2.93 -19.30
CA ILE A 190 30.56 3.87 -18.20
C ILE A 190 31.91 4.45 -17.79
N THR A 191 31.88 5.71 -17.40
CA THR A 191 33.04 6.40 -16.86
C THR A 191 33.07 6.28 -15.33
N ASP A 192 34.16 5.86 -14.77
CA ASP A 192 34.40 5.81 -13.32
C ASP A 192 34.66 7.21 -12.74
N ALA A 193 34.81 7.29 -11.42
CA ALA A 193 35.10 8.55 -10.72
C ALA A 193 36.46 9.19 -11.08
N ASN A 194 37.37 8.41 -11.68
CA ASN A 194 38.71 8.85 -12.07
C ASN A 194 38.83 9.15 -13.56
N GLY A 195 37.76 9.02 -14.33
CA GLY A 195 37.71 9.25 -15.78
C GLY A 195 38.08 8.00 -16.61
N GLY A 196 38.28 6.83 -16.00
CA GLY A 196 38.46 5.55 -16.68
C GLY A 196 37.14 5.00 -17.23
N GLN A 197 37.20 4.25 -18.33
CA GLN A 197 36.00 3.65 -18.94
C GLN A 197 36.02 2.13 -18.73
N TYR A 198 34.83 1.58 -18.46
CA TYR A 198 34.58 0.14 -18.37
C TYR A 198 33.18 -0.20 -18.90
N ASP A 199 33.01 -1.41 -19.37
CA ASP A 199 31.74 -1.89 -19.87
C ASP A 199 30.91 -2.51 -18.74
N ALA A 200 29.62 -2.16 -18.70
CA ALA A 200 28.67 -2.69 -17.74
C ALA A 200 27.34 -3.08 -18.39
N TYR A 201 26.67 -4.04 -17.78
CA TYR A 201 25.28 -4.37 -18.06
C TYR A 201 24.37 -3.43 -17.25
N ILE A 202 23.48 -2.73 -17.93
CA ILE A 202 22.56 -1.77 -17.30
C ILE A 202 21.12 -2.09 -17.68
N SER A 203 20.26 -2.02 -16.69
CA SER A 203 18.81 -1.99 -16.89
C SER A 203 18.20 -0.87 -16.04
N ASN A 204 17.40 0.00 -16.66
CA ASN A 204 16.78 1.15 -16.00
C ASN A 204 15.28 0.97 -15.97
N LEU A 205 14.75 0.71 -14.79
CA LEU A 205 13.33 0.74 -14.52
C LEU A 205 12.82 2.18 -14.58
N MET A 206 11.76 2.44 -15.34
CA MET A 206 11.10 3.74 -15.36
C MET A 206 9.61 3.54 -15.59
N ALA A 207 8.80 4.22 -14.77
CA ALA A 207 7.37 4.28 -14.93
C ALA A 207 6.83 5.63 -14.47
N TRP A 208 5.67 6.01 -14.99
CA TRP A 208 4.88 7.12 -14.50
C TRP A 208 3.76 6.54 -13.63
N ILE A 209 3.80 6.77 -12.34
CA ILE A 209 2.86 6.19 -11.38
C ILE A 209 2.14 7.30 -10.63
N GLY A 210 0.84 7.16 -10.48
CA GLY A 210 0.02 8.05 -9.69
C GLY A 210 -1.10 7.29 -8.99
N MET A 211 -1.80 7.97 -8.09
CA MET A 211 -2.96 7.42 -7.42
C MET A 211 -4.14 8.37 -7.57
N GLN A 212 -5.25 7.82 -8.00
CA GLN A 212 -6.53 8.51 -8.03
C GLN A 212 -7.31 8.20 -6.75
N CYS A 213 -7.81 9.24 -6.12
CA CYS A 213 -8.88 9.16 -5.13
C CYS A 213 -9.86 10.30 -5.39
N VAL A 214 -10.99 10.01 -6.04
CA VAL A 214 -11.93 11.05 -6.45
C VAL A 214 -13.00 11.27 -5.40
N HIS A 215 -13.67 10.18 -4.98
CA HIS A 215 -14.79 10.28 -4.06
C HIS A 215 -14.33 10.32 -2.60
N PRO A 216 -14.84 11.23 -1.76
CA PRO A 216 -14.42 11.36 -0.37
C PRO A 216 -14.73 10.12 0.49
N TYR A 217 -15.78 9.36 0.15
CA TYR A 217 -16.15 8.12 0.84
C TYR A 217 -15.48 6.86 0.27
N SER A 218 -14.40 7.01 -0.49
CA SER A 218 -13.67 5.86 -1.05
C SER A 218 -12.64 5.26 -0.09
N ILE A 219 -12.25 6.03 0.94
CA ILE A 219 -11.24 5.64 1.91
C ILE A 219 -11.74 5.96 3.31
N GLY A 220 -11.64 4.98 4.20
CA GLY A 220 -11.80 5.20 5.64
C GLY A 220 -10.59 4.68 6.39
N ARG A 221 -10.26 5.28 7.52
CA ARG A 221 -9.07 4.96 8.30
C ARG A 221 -9.40 4.86 9.79
N ILE A 222 -8.95 3.78 10.42
CA ILE A 222 -8.81 3.71 11.88
C ILE A 222 -7.35 4.02 12.19
N HIS A 223 -7.08 5.02 13.01
CA HIS A 223 -5.71 5.41 13.38
C HIS A 223 -5.46 5.28 14.88
N SER A 224 -4.24 5.52 15.30
CA SER A 224 -3.82 5.43 16.70
C SER A 224 -4.06 4.05 17.35
N LEU A 225 -4.02 2.98 16.57
CA LEU A 225 -4.03 1.62 17.10
C LEU A 225 -2.66 1.31 17.70
N THR A 226 -2.61 0.90 18.97
CA THR A 226 -1.36 0.59 19.67
C THR A 226 -1.36 -0.82 20.25
N ALA A 227 -0.27 -1.21 20.92
CA ALA A 227 -0.20 -2.45 21.68
C ALA A 227 -0.77 -2.31 23.09
N ASP A 228 -1.17 -1.11 23.49
CA ASP A 228 -1.71 -0.83 24.82
C ASP A 228 -3.01 -1.60 25.08
N ALA A 229 -3.26 -1.95 26.34
CA ALA A 229 -4.47 -2.66 26.72
C ALA A 229 -5.73 -1.87 26.33
N GLY A 230 -6.64 -2.50 25.62
CA GLY A 230 -7.89 -1.89 25.17
C GLY A 230 -7.75 -0.88 24.00
N LYS A 231 -6.55 -0.70 23.45
CA LYS A 231 -6.27 0.23 22.33
C LYS A 231 -5.90 -0.49 21.02
N GLY A 232 -6.11 -1.80 20.99
CA GLY A 232 -5.96 -2.62 19.78
C GLY A 232 -7.21 -2.64 18.92
N LEU A 233 -7.09 -3.25 17.74
CA LEU A 233 -8.20 -3.41 16.81
C LEU A 233 -9.28 -4.35 17.38
N THR A 234 -10.53 -3.93 17.30
CA THR A 234 -11.73 -4.68 17.67
C THR A 234 -12.79 -4.61 16.58
N ASP A 235 -13.76 -5.55 16.60
CA ASP A 235 -14.92 -5.49 15.69
C ASP A 235 -15.77 -4.24 15.92
N SER A 236 -15.79 -3.67 17.13
CA SER A 236 -16.49 -2.41 17.42
C SER A 236 -15.88 -1.25 16.62
N LEU A 237 -14.55 -1.11 16.62
CA LEU A 237 -13.86 -0.06 15.84
C LEU A 237 -14.06 -0.24 14.33
N LEU A 238 -14.13 -1.49 13.85
CA LEU A 238 -14.44 -1.78 12.45
C LEU A 238 -15.90 -1.41 12.13
N ALA A 239 -16.84 -1.69 13.02
CA ALA A 239 -18.24 -1.29 12.85
C ALA A 239 -18.37 0.24 12.83
N ASP A 240 -17.66 0.95 13.73
CA ASP A 240 -17.62 2.42 13.76
C ASP A 240 -17.07 2.97 12.43
N LEU A 241 -16.00 2.37 11.90
CA LEU A 241 -15.47 2.75 10.59
C LEU A 241 -16.51 2.53 9.48
N LEU A 242 -17.16 1.36 9.45
CA LEU A 242 -18.15 1.03 8.42
C LEU A 242 -19.40 1.91 8.51
N ALA A 243 -19.76 2.38 9.70
CA ALA A 243 -20.86 3.32 9.90
C ALA A 243 -20.61 4.69 9.26
N LEU A 244 -19.37 5.07 9.00
CA LEU A 244 -19.03 6.32 8.30
C LEU A 244 -19.30 6.25 6.79
N TYR A 245 -19.44 5.05 6.22
CA TYR A 245 -19.68 4.90 4.80
C TYR A 245 -21.18 5.05 4.50
N PRO A 246 -21.56 5.88 3.53
CA PRO A 246 -22.94 5.94 3.05
C PRO A 246 -23.39 4.61 2.45
N VAL A 247 -24.69 4.41 2.40
CA VAL A 247 -25.30 3.23 1.76
C VAL A 247 -24.80 3.09 0.33
N GLY A 248 -24.28 1.91 -0.04
CA GLY A 248 -23.70 1.62 -1.35
C GLY A 248 -22.20 1.94 -1.50
N PHE A 249 -21.55 2.47 -0.47
CA PHE A 249 -20.12 2.80 -0.48
C PHE A 249 -19.26 1.88 0.39
N THR A 250 -19.76 0.71 0.76
CA THR A 250 -18.95 -0.28 1.51
C THR A 250 -17.58 -0.50 0.88
N PRO A 251 -16.50 -0.54 1.67
CA PRO A 251 -15.16 -0.83 1.15
C PRO A 251 -15.07 -2.25 0.58
N ASP A 252 -14.23 -2.45 -0.42
CA ASP A 252 -14.02 -3.75 -1.05
C ASP A 252 -12.93 -4.57 -0.34
N ALA A 253 -12.03 -3.91 0.42
CA ALA A 253 -10.98 -4.55 1.19
C ALA A 253 -10.60 -3.74 2.43
N LEU A 254 -10.18 -4.47 3.48
CA LEU A 254 -9.59 -3.92 4.69
C LEU A 254 -8.10 -4.24 4.72
N PHE A 255 -7.27 -3.22 4.77
CA PHE A 255 -5.81 -3.36 4.85
C PHE A 255 -5.34 -3.11 6.28
N MET A 256 -4.52 -4.00 6.79
CA MET A 256 -4.01 -3.91 8.16
C MET A 256 -2.66 -4.58 8.33
N THR A 257 -1.98 -4.28 9.43
CA THR A 257 -0.75 -4.98 9.84
C THR A 257 -1.05 -6.36 10.43
N ARG A 258 -0.05 -7.23 10.49
CA ARG A 258 -0.14 -8.52 11.19
C ARG A 258 -0.53 -8.33 12.65
N ARG A 259 -0.02 -7.28 13.31
CA ARG A 259 -0.36 -6.95 14.70
C ARG A 259 -1.86 -6.66 14.86
N SER A 260 -2.43 -5.82 14.03
CA SER A 260 -3.85 -5.47 14.07
C SER A 260 -4.74 -6.69 13.83
N ARG A 261 -4.38 -7.57 12.89
CA ARG A 261 -5.11 -8.81 12.65
C ARG A 261 -5.10 -9.74 13.86
N LEU A 262 -3.95 -9.86 14.56
CA LEU A 262 -3.86 -10.66 15.78
C LEU A 262 -4.62 -10.01 16.96
N GLN A 263 -4.65 -8.68 17.04
CA GLN A 263 -5.47 -7.97 18.03
C GLN A 263 -6.95 -8.25 17.82
N LEU A 264 -7.42 -8.24 16.58
CA LEU A 264 -8.79 -8.59 16.21
C LEU A 264 -9.12 -10.05 16.61
N GLN A 265 -8.23 -11.01 16.34
CA GLN A 265 -8.39 -12.40 16.77
C GLN A 265 -8.50 -12.52 18.30
N LYS A 266 -7.62 -11.84 19.03
CA LYS A 266 -7.64 -11.84 20.52
C LYS A 266 -8.95 -11.25 21.05
N SER A 267 -9.43 -10.17 20.47
CA SER A 267 -10.71 -9.54 20.83
C SER A 267 -11.89 -10.53 20.65
N ARG A 268 -11.94 -11.25 19.53
CA ARG A 268 -12.95 -12.28 19.26
C ARG A 268 -12.82 -13.49 20.18
N THR A 269 -11.61 -13.89 20.53
CA THR A 269 -11.33 -14.97 21.46
C THR A 269 -11.90 -14.67 22.87
N VAL A 270 -11.70 -13.45 23.37
CA VAL A 270 -12.27 -13.02 24.65
C VAL A 270 -13.80 -13.10 24.65
N VAL A 271 -14.44 -12.69 23.57
CA VAL A 271 -15.91 -12.77 23.44
C VAL A 271 -16.39 -14.22 23.43
N LEU A 272 -15.71 -15.11 22.71
CA LEU A 272 -16.07 -16.54 22.70
C LEU A 272 -15.91 -17.19 24.09
N GLN A 273 -14.84 -16.87 24.81
CA GLN A 273 -14.59 -17.36 26.16
C GLN A 273 -15.60 -16.83 27.18
N GLY A 274 -16.00 -15.54 27.01
CA GLY A 274 -16.98 -14.91 27.90
C GLY A 274 -18.41 -15.42 27.72
N ASN A 275 -18.75 -15.87 26.50
CA ASN A 275 -20.12 -16.31 26.16
C ASN A 275 -20.34 -17.84 26.29
N GLY A 276 -19.28 -18.60 26.48
CA GLY A 276 -19.32 -20.08 26.45
C GLY A 276 -18.86 -20.76 27.71
N SER A 277 -19.81 -21.28 28.48
CA SER A 277 -19.66 -22.35 29.45
C SER A 277 -19.32 -21.99 30.90
N ARG A 278 -20.34 -21.77 31.63
CA ARG A 278 -20.46 -22.30 32.99
C ARG A 278 -20.45 -23.84 32.94
N GLY A 279 -19.34 -24.48 32.70
CA GLY A 279 -19.35 -25.93 32.69
C GLY A 279 -18.10 -26.60 32.17
N SER A 280 -16.92 -26.19 32.60
CA SER A 280 -15.77 -27.11 32.72
C SER A 280 -14.69 -26.42 33.54
N ILE A 281 -14.70 -26.73 34.81
CA ILE A 281 -13.58 -26.53 35.70
C ILE A 281 -12.50 -27.52 35.26
N GLY A 282 -11.42 -27.03 34.60
CA GLY A 282 -10.24 -27.87 34.38
C GLY A 282 -9.58 -27.84 33.00
N SER A 283 -9.93 -26.94 32.10
CA SER A 283 -9.17 -26.76 30.87
C SER A 283 -8.80 -25.29 30.69
N ASP A 284 -7.53 -25.00 30.87
CA ASP A 284 -6.91 -23.67 30.69
C ASP A 284 -6.90 -23.19 29.22
N SER A 285 -7.55 -23.94 28.33
CA SER A 285 -7.61 -23.72 26.89
C SER A 285 -9.07 -23.57 26.45
N GLY A 286 -9.66 -22.41 26.70
CA GLY A 286 -10.91 -22.04 26.04
C GLY A 286 -10.73 -21.99 24.51
N PRO A 287 -11.82 -22.05 23.69
CA PRO A 287 -11.73 -22.02 22.25
C PRO A 287 -11.06 -20.71 21.80
N ILE A 288 -10.01 -20.84 21.01
CA ILE A 288 -9.34 -19.70 20.37
C ILE A 288 -10.10 -19.37 19.09
N ALA A 289 -10.44 -18.10 18.87
CA ALA A 289 -11.06 -17.67 17.64
C ALA A 289 -10.14 -17.96 16.44
N PRO A 290 -10.69 -18.40 15.31
CA PRO A 290 -9.89 -18.58 14.09
C PRO A 290 -9.26 -17.25 13.67
N LEU A 291 -8.12 -17.34 12.98
CA LEU A 291 -7.45 -16.15 12.46
C LEU A 291 -8.37 -15.44 11.44
N PRO A 292 -8.73 -14.17 11.65
CA PRO A 292 -9.69 -13.49 10.79
C PRO A 292 -9.15 -13.29 9.38
N THR A 293 -9.90 -13.75 8.39
CA THR A 293 -9.66 -13.53 6.96
C THR A 293 -10.61 -12.51 6.38
N GLU A 294 -11.71 -12.27 7.09
CA GLU A 294 -12.72 -11.27 6.72
C GLU A 294 -13.33 -10.63 7.98
N ALA A 295 -13.90 -9.46 7.79
CA ALA A 295 -14.73 -8.78 8.78
C ALA A 295 -15.93 -8.13 8.10
N PHE A 296 -17.13 -8.40 8.62
CA PHE A 296 -18.40 -7.89 8.04
C PHE A 296 -18.57 -8.22 6.54
N GLY A 297 -18.07 -9.39 6.10
CA GLY A 297 -18.08 -9.82 4.70
C GLY A 297 -17.05 -9.11 3.81
N ILE A 298 -16.13 -8.34 4.37
CA ILE A 298 -15.07 -7.64 3.65
C ILE A 298 -13.74 -8.37 3.88
N PRO A 299 -12.99 -8.72 2.82
CA PRO A 299 -11.73 -9.42 2.95
C PRO A 299 -10.66 -8.57 3.66
N ILE A 300 -9.87 -9.23 4.50
CA ILE A 300 -8.74 -8.64 5.21
C ILE A 300 -7.45 -8.96 4.47
N ILE A 301 -6.72 -7.91 4.10
CA ILE A 301 -5.42 -8.00 3.45
C ILE A 301 -4.36 -7.51 4.43
N VAL A 302 -3.40 -8.39 4.71
CA VAL A 302 -2.29 -8.04 5.60
C VAL A 302 -1.12 -7.59 4.78
N THR A 303 -0.59 -6.41 5.09
CA THR A 303 0.60 -5.86 4.46
C THR A 303 1.64 -5.45 5.49
N ASP A 304 2.91 -5.66 5.14
CA ASP A 304 4.05 -5.23 5.94
C ASP A 304 4.49 -3.79 5.61
N ASN A 305 3.93 -3.19 4.54
CA ASN A 305 4.17 -1.80 4.16
C ASN A 305 3.43 -0.79 5.04
N LEU A 306 2.45 -1.25 5.84
CA LEU A 306 1.90 -0.47 6.94
C LEU A 306 2.80 -0.59 8.17
N LEU A 307 3.24 0.54 8.70
CA LEU A 307 4.15 0.60 9.85
C LEU A 307 3.40 0.35 11.16
N ASN A 308 4.13 -0.22 12.13
CA ASN A 308 3.70 -0.30 13.52
C ASN A 308 4.31 0.79 14.41
N THR A 309 4.89 1.81 13.77
CA THR A 309 5.61 2.93 14.40
C THR A 309 5.06 4.27 13.93
N GLU A 310 3.82 4.32 13.47
CA GLU A 310 3.17 5.56 13.05
C GLU A 310 3.08 6.57 14.19
N VAL A 311 3.21 7.84 13.85
CA VAL A 311 2.95 8.93 14.80
C VAL A 311 1.46 8.98 15.11
N LEU A 312 1.13 8.99 16.40
CA LEU A 312 -0.25 9.05 16.88
C LEU A 312 -0.90 10.41 16.54
N GLY A 313 -2.19 10.39 16.26
CA GLY A 313 -2.95 11.60 15.97
C GLY A 313 -2.51 12.36 14.71
N ALA A 314 -1.59 11.81 13.92
CA ALA A 314 -1.21 12.44 12.67
C ALA A 314 -2.37 12.32 11.67
N ALA A 315 -2.97 13.46 11.39
CA ALA A 315 -4.09 13.65 10.48
C ALA A 315 -3.68 13.33 9.03
#